data_3031e4fc1722e895fc5a59ab77d2d928
#
_entry.id   3031e4fc1722e895fc5a59ab77d2d928
#
_cell.length_a   1.000
_cell.length_b   1.000
_cell.length_c   1.000
_cell.angle_alpha   90.00
_cell.angle_beta   90.00
_cell.angle_gamma   90.00
#
_symmetry.space_group_name_H-M   'P 1'
#
loop_
_entity.id
_entity.type
_entity.pdbx_description
1 polymer ?
#
loop_
_entity_poly.entity_id
_entity_poly.type
_entity_poly.pdbx_seq_one_letter_code
_entity_poly.pdbx_strand_id
1 'polypeptide(L)'
;MAFKTFFFFFMILCYCNIIVTSQANTNIPKFTSILVFGDSSVDTGNNNHIDTIAKGNHLPYGQDFTNHIPTGRFSNGKLVPDMLSISLGLKKMVFLLIYNMKEELEYFKEYLSNIKDIVGGNSSEVERIVNGALVILSAGTNDLIFNFYNLPNRRLQFSLNGYQDFLLHKVQRFIKELYYLGCRNIIVNGLPPIGCLPMQITAKSPFFRSCINEENSDAEIYNQKLQDLLIQLQSHLPGSKILYADTYNLISELIHNPRLHGFKETKVGCCGTGLLEAGPFCTELSYVCSNPSRFVFFDSIHPSESTYDKAAQYLIDEILPKFGEN
;
A
#
# COMPACT_ATOMS: atom_id res chain seq x y z
N MET A 1 9.14 -12.55 63.73
CA MET A 1 8.92 -11.47 62.71
C MET A 1 9.65 -11.72 61.38
N ALA A 2 10.40 -12.82 61.25
CA ALA A 2 11.22 -13.13 60.03
C ALA A 2 10.50 -13.99 58.96
N PHE A 3 9.34 -14.59 59.29
CA PHE A 3 8.63 -15.52 58.38
C PHE A 3 7.68 -14.82 57.38
N LYS A 4 7.26 -13.57 57.64
CA LYS A 4 6.38 -12.81 56.76
C LYS A 4 7.11 -12.08 55.61
N THR A 5 8.40 -11.81 55.80
CA THR A 5 9.21 -11.11 54.77
C THR A 5 9.70 -12.03 53.66
N PHE A 6 9.83 -13.33 53.96
CA PHE A 6 10.29 -14.30 52.94
C PHE A 6 9.23 -14.68 51.93
N PHE A 7 7.95 -14.64 52.30
CA PHE A 7 6.82 -14.94 51.41
C PHE A 7 6.55 -13.78 50.40
N PHE A 8 6.85 -12.55 50.80
CA PHE A 8 6.64 -11.38 49.93
C PHE A 8 7.72 -11.27 48.82
N PHE A 9 8.94 -11.69 49.10
CA PHE A 9 10.02 -11.73 48.12
C PHE A 9 9.86 -12.86 47.10
N PHE A 10 9.26 -13.98 47.46
CA PHE A 10 9.00 -15.08 46.54
C PHE A 10 7.83 -14.78 45.58
N MET A 11 6.83 -14.01 46.01
CA MET A 11 5.73 -13.58 45.15
C MET A 11 6.15 -12.52 44.13
N ILE A 12 7.13 -11.67 44.45
CA ILE A 12 7.67 -10.67 43.51
C ILE A 12 8.55 -11.33 42.46
N LEU A 13 9.27 -12.40 42.77
CA LEU A 13 10.09 -13.16 41.82
C LEU A 13 9.28 -14.04 40.85
N CYS A 14 8.05 -14.44 41.23
CA CYS A 14 7.16 -15.17 40.32
C CYS A 14 6.39 -14.28 39.35
N TYR A 15 6.29 -12.97 39.59
CA TYR A 15 5.60 -12.05 38.68
C TYR A 15 6.46 -11.51 37.56
N CYS A 16 7.79 -11.75 37.54
CA CYS A 16 8.74 -11.24 36.53
C CYS A 16 9.05 -12.19 35.39
N ASN A 17 8.38 -13.34 35.23
CA ASN A 17 8.73 -14.31 34.19
C ASN A 17 7.55 -14.74 33.30
N ILE A 18 6.54 -13.90 33.13
CA ILE A 18 5.60 -14.06 31.98
C ILE A 18 5.73 -12.84 31.08
N ILE A 19 6.93 -12.62 30.55
CA ILE A 19 7.03 -12.08 29.20
C ILE A 19 6.76 -13.30 28.31
N VAL A 20 5.50 -13.54 28.02
CA VAL A 20 5.12 -14.34 26.87
C VAL A 20 5.59 -13.53 25.67
N THR A 21 6.81 -13.78 25.23
CA THR A 21 7.18 -13.52 23.85
C THR A 21 6.29 -14.44 23.03
N SER A 22 5.13 -13.96 22.63
CA SER A 22 4.43 -14.49 21.49
C SER A 22 5.39 -14.28 20.31
N GLN A 23 6.31 -15.22 20.13
CA GLN A 23 6.88 -15.43 18.81
C GLN A 23 5.69 -15.91 17.99
N ALA A 24 5.08 -14.98 17.28
CA ALA A 24 4.27 -15.32 16.13
C ALA A 24 5.17 -16.16 15.24
N ASN A 25 4.90 -17.46 15.21
CA ASN A 25 5.61 -18.40 14.33
C ASN A 25 5.08 -18.14 12.93
N THR A 26 5.46 -17.00 12.38
CA THR A 26 5.05 -16.57 11.05
C THR A 26 5.81 -17.43 10.07
N ASN A 27 5.14 -18.42 9.51
CA ASN A 27 5.63 -19.26 8.41
C ASN A 27 5.68 -18.43 7.11
N ILE A 28 6.32 -17.26 7.17
CA ILE A 28 6.49 -16.41 5.99
C ILE A 28 7.59 -17.04 5.13
N PRO A 29 7.31 -17.41 3.88
CA PRO A 29 8.31 -17.97 2.99
C PRO A 29 9.40 -16.94 2.66
N LYS A 30 10.58 -17.42 2.29
CA LYS A 30 11.67 -16.54 1.85
C LYS A 30 11.40 -16.06 0.43
N PHE A 31 11.11 -14.78 0.29
CA PHE A 31 11.06 -14.13 -1.01
C PHE A 31 12.46 -13.72 -1.49
N THR A 32 12.65 -13.68 -2.79
CA THR A 32 13.92 -13.28 -3.43
C THR A 32 14.03 -11.76 -3.59
N SER A 33 12.89 -11.09 -3.77
CA SER A 33 12.75 -9.64 -3.96
C SER A 33 11.30 -9.22 -3.78
N ILE A 34 11.05 -7.91 -3.76
CA ILE A 34 9.71 -7.34 -3.86
C ILE A 34 9.63 -6.61 -5.21
N LEU A 35 8.59 -6.90 -5.98
CA LEU A 35 8.24 -6.23 -7.22
C LEU A 35 6.95 -5.44 -6.96
N VAL A 36 6.98 -4.14 -7.19
CA VAL A 36 5.85 -3.25 -6.86
C VAL A 36 5.34 -2.60 -8.12
N PHE A 37 4.03 -2.69 -8.33
CA PHE A 37 3.30 -2.10 -9.44
C PHE A 37 2.11 -1.30 -8.91
N GLY A 38 1.86 -0.12 -9.47
CA GLY A 38 0.69 0.64 -9.06
C GLY A 38 0.85 2.16 -9.09
N ASP A 39 0.21 2.84 -8.16
CA ASP A 39 0.09 4.28 -8.11
C ASP A 39 1.04 4.94 -7.07
N SER A 40 0.83 6.24 -6.83
CA SER A 40 1.63 7.04 -5.90
C SER A 40 1.67 6.49 -4.46
N SER A 41 0.71 5.66 -4.05
CA SER A 41 0.68 5.06 -2.71
C SER A 41 1.79 4.04 -2.46
N VAL A 42 2.39 3.54 -3.53
CA VAL A 42 3.49 2.55 -3.50
C VAL A 42 4.75 3.03 -4.23
N ASP A 43 4.78 4.27 -4.75
CA ASP A 43 5.92 4.85 -5.46
C ASP A 43 7.05 5.25 -4.50
N THR A 44 8.19 4.61 -4.61
CA THR A 44 9.38 4.97 -3.83
C THR A 44 10.35 5.89 -4.56
N GLY A 45 9.92 6.53 -5.66
CA GLY A 45 10.65 7.57 -6.35
C GLY A 45 10.84 7.37 -7.85
N ASN A 46 10.14 6.42 -8.49
CA ASN A 46 10.24 6.21 -9.93
C ASN A 46 9.66 7.39 -10.72
N ASN A 47 8.61 8.03 -10.23
CA ASN A 47 8.05 9.23 -10.84
C ASN A 47 9.04 10.40 -10.95
N ASN A 48 10.15 10.37 -10.23
CA ASN A 48 11.19 11.38 -10.35
C ASN A 48 11.82 11.41 -11.76
N HIS A 49 11.84 10.26 -12.43
CA HIS A 49 12.54 10.03 -13.70
C HIS A 49 11.64 10.09 -14.94
N ILE A 50 10.35 10.34 -14.77
CA ILE A 50 9.38 10.48 -15.86
C ILE A 50 8.86 11.92 -15.97
N ASP A 51 8.34 12.28 -17.13
CA ASP A 51 7.73 13.60 -17.37
C ASP A 51 6.31 13.63 -16.82
N THR A 52 6.20 14.07 -15.56
CA THR A 52 4.93 14.17 -14.82
C THR A 52 4.98 15.33 -13.83
N ILE A 53 3.81 15.92 -13.58
CA ILE A 53 3.63 16.90 -12.50
C ILE A 53 3.40 16.22 -11.13
N ALA A 54 3.01 14.94 -11.11
CA ALA A 54 2.79 14.19 -9.88
C ALA A 54 4.14 13.65 -9.35
N LYS A 55 4.85 14.49 -8.59
CA LYS A 55 6.14 14.17 -7.96
C LYS A 55 6.07 14.42 -6.46
N GLY A 56 6.70 13.53 -5.68
CA GLY A 56 6.90 13.64 -4.24
C GLY A 56 8.38 13.84 -3.84
N ASN A 57 9.23 14.31 -4.79
CA ASN A 57 10.67 14.52 -4.56
C ASN A 57 11.01 15.95 -4.09
N HIS A 58 10.11 16.56 -3.37
CA HIS A 58 10.27 17.89 -2.75
C HIS A 58 9.67 17.88 -1.34
N LEU A 59 10.15 18.77 -0.47
CA LEU A 59 9.57 18.97 0.85
C LEU A 59 8.11 19.47 0.72
N PRO A 60 7.24 19.08 1.68
CA PRO A 60 7.52 18.36 2.93
C PRO A 60 7.47 16.83 2.82
N TYR A 61 7.32 16.27 1.61
CA TYR A 61 7.43 14.82 1.44
C TYR A 61 8.79 14.34 1.92
N GLY A 62 8.82 13.17 2.59
CA GLY A 62 10.06 12.59 3.10
C GLY A 62 10.70 13.32 4.28
N GLN A 63 10.00 14.27 4.91
CA GLN A 63 10.55 15.02 6.06
C GLN A 63 10.94 14.12 7.24
N ASP A 64 10.29 12.96 7.40
CA ASP A 64 10.59 11.96 8.43
C ASP A 64 11.36 10.76 7.87
N PHE A 65 11.69 10.79 6.57
CA PHE A 65 12.54 9.77 5.94
C PHE A 65 14.01 9.95 6.36
N THR A 66 14.84 8.96 6.10
CA THR A 66 16.27 8.97 6.43
C THR A 66 16.94 10.23 5.87
N ASN A 67 17.63 10.98 6.75
CA ASN A 67 18.30 12.26 6.46
C ASN A 67 17.34 13.39 6.03
N HIS A 68 16.02 13.26 6.22
CA HIS A 68 15.02 14.26 5.84
C HIS A 68 15.04 14.62 4.35
N ILE A 69 15.37 13.63 3.49
CA ILE A 69 15.51 13.83 2.04
C ILE A 69 14.24 13.38 1.34
N PRO A 70 13.61 14.25 0.53
CA PRO A 70 12.48 13.87 -0.30
C PRO A 70 12.95 12.95 -1.44
N THR A 71 12.43 11.75 -1.47
CA THR A 71 12.88 10.69 -2.38
C THR A 71 11.88 10.37 -3.48
N GLY A 72 10.75 11.07 -3.52
CA GLY A 72 9.65 10.80 -4.45
C GLY A 72 8.47 10.05 -3.83
N ARG A 73 8.60 9.63 -2.56
CA ARG A 73 7.51 9.01 -1.81
C ARG A 73 6.44 10.02 -1.45
N PHE A 74 5.19 9.68 -1.74
CA PHE A 74 4.04 10.52 -1.36
C PHE A 74 3.63 10.26 0.09
N SER A 75 4.51 10.63 1.02
CA SER A 75 4.30 10.52 2.46
C SER A 75 5.31 11.40 3.19
N ASN A 76 5.12 11.60 4.50
CA ASN A 76 6.16 12.20 5.35
C ASN A 76 7.40 11.29 5.50
N GLY A 77 7.28 9.97 5.27
CA GLY A 77 8.37 9.01 5.44
C GLY A 77 8.27 7.78 4.54
N LYS A 78 8.43 6.60 5.13
CA LYS A 78 8.41 5.31 4.43
C LYS A 78 7.02 4.93 3.93
N LEU A 79 6.98 4.13 2.87
CA LEU A 79 5.80 3.46 2.35
C LEU A 79 5.81 1.96 2.73
N VAL A 80 4.68 1.28 2.48
CA VAL A 80 4.54 -0.16 2.72
C VAL A 80 5.70 -0.99 2.13
N PRO A 81 6.12 -0.78 0.88
CA PRO A 81 7.21 -1.56 0.31
C PRO A 81 8.53 -1.42 1.06
N ASP A 82 8.87 -0.22 1.57
CA ASP A 82 10.07 -0.01 2.38
C ASP A 82 10.04 -0.85 3.67
N MET A 83 8.90 -0.81 4.35
CA MET A 83 8.70 -1.50 5.62
C MET A 83 8.74 -3.02 5.45
N LEU A 84 8.10 -3.53 4.38
CA LEU A 84 8.15 -4.94 4.03
C LEU A 84 9.58 -5.39 3.69
N SER A 85 10.35 -4.59 2.95
CA SER A 85 11.73 -4.95 2.62
C SER A 85 12.61 -5.05 3.85
N ILE A 86 12.41 -4.14 4.81
CA ILE A 86 13.12 -4.16 6.09
C ILE A 86 12.72 -5.41 6.89
N SER A 87 11.42 -5.67 7.04
CA SER A 87 10.89 -6.80 7.79
C SER A 87 11.33 -8.16 7.21
N LEU A 88 11.35 -8.28 5.87
CA LEU A 88 11.75 -9.50 5.17
C LEU A 88 13.28 -9.62 4.98
N GLY A 89 14.06 -8.64 5.43
CA GLY A 89 15.53 -8.62 5.28
C GLY A 89 15.99 -8.57 3.82
N LEU A 90 15.18 -8.01 2.92
CA LEU A 90 15.45 -7.96 1.49
C LEU A 90 16.30 -6.73 1.15
N LYS A 91 17.43 -6.95 0.49
CA LYS A 91 18.35 -5.87 0.05
C LYS A 91 17.97 -5.26 -1.30
N LYS A 92 17.06 -5.90 -2.05
CA LYS A 92 16.64 -5.49 -3.38
C LYS A 92 15.12 -5.33 -3.42
N MET A 93 14.69 -4.11 -3.65
CA MET A 93 13.34 -3.79 -4.09
C MET A 93 13.43 -3.30 -5.53
N VAL A 94 12.48 -3.71 -6.36
CA VAL A 94 12.36 -3.25 -7.73
C VAL A 94 10.97 -2.65 -7.87
N PHE A 95 10.95 -1.38 -8.15
CA PHE A 95 9.73 -0.62 -8.39
C PHE A 95 9.58 -0.41 -9.89
N LEU A 96 8.39 -0.63 -10.39
CA LEU A 96 8.06 -0.50 -11.81
C LEU A 96 6.79 0.35 -11.92
N LEU A 97 6.92 1.62 -11.50
CA LEU A 97 5.83 2.57 -11.44
C LEU A 97 5.84 3.49 -12.63
N ILE A 98 4.73 3.51 -13.36
CA ILE A 98 4.42 4.53 -14.37
C ILE A 98 2.90 4.68 -14.50
N TYR A 99 2.44 5.80 -15.08
CA TYR A 99 1.05 6.21 -15.26
C TYR A 99 0.09 5.18 -15.87
N ASN A 100 0.60 4.08 -16.48
CA ASN A 100 -0.26 3.05 -17.01
C ASN A 100 0.39 1.65 -16.95
N MET A 101 -0.43 0.66 -16.64
CA MET A 101 -0.03 -0.74 -16.51
C MET A 101 0.72 -1.30 -17.72
N LYS A 102 0.52 -0.75 -18.92
CA LYS A 102 1.21 -1.24 -20.12
C LYS A 102 2.69 -0.85 -20.09
N GLU A 103 3.01 0.37 -19.71
CA GLU A 103 4.39 0.84 -19.56
C GLU A 103 5.09 0.12 -18.41
N GLU A 104 4.40 -0.12 -17.30
CA GLU A 104 4.94 -0.92 -16.18
C GLU A 104 5.39 -2.31 -16.65
N LEU A 105 4.63 -2.96 -17.53
CA LEU A 105 5.01 -4.27 -18.08
C LEU A 105 6.24 -4.16 -19.00
N GLU A 106 6.37 -3.11 -19.80
CA GLU A 106 7.56 -2.92 -20.65
C GLU A 106 8.83 -2.71 -19.81
N TYR A 107 8.77 -1.89 -18.75
CA TYR A 107 9.89 -1.74 -17.83
C TYR A 107 10.20 -3.05 -17.05
N PHE A 108 9.18 -3.84 -16.75
CA PHE A 108 9.42 -5.15 -16.14
C PHE A 108 10.16 -6.09 -17.10
N LYS A 109 9.82 -6.09 -18.38
CA LYS A 109 10.55 -6.85 -19.40
C LYS A 109 11.99 -6.37 -19.55
N GLU A 110 12.23 -5.06 -19.53
CA GLU A 110 13.57 -4.49 -19.52
C GLU A 110 14.36 -4.92 -18.27
N TYR A 111 13.73 -4.85 -17.10
CA TYR A 111 14.33 -5.34 -15.86
C TYR A 111 14.71 -6.83 -15.95
N LEU A 112 13.86 -7.68 -16.51
CA LEU A 112 14.17 -9.10 -16.73
C LEU A 112 15.38 -9.30 -17.67
N SER A 113 15.49 -8.48 -18.71
CA SER A 113 16.66 -8.47 -19.59
C SER A 113 17.93 -8.09 -18.83
N ASN A 114 17.86 -7.02 -18.03
CA ASN A 114 19.00 -6.55 -17.24
C ASN A 114 19.44 -7.59 -16.17
N ILE A 115 18.49 -8.27 -15.52
CA ILE A 115 18.83 -9.37 -14.60
C ILE A 115 19.55 -10.50 -15.36
N LYS A 116 19.07 -10.86 -16.53
CA LYS A 116 19.67 -11.93 -17.34
C LYS A 116 21.13 -11.63 -17.66
N ASP A 117 21.45 -10.39 -17.98
CA ASP A 117 22.82 -9.96 -18.22
C ASP A 117 23.68 -10.03 -16.94
N ILE A 118 23.12 -9.58 -15.80
CA ILE A 118 23.80 -9.62 -14.51
C ILE A 118 24.14 -11.04 -14.05
N VAL A 119 23.24 -12.01 -14.32
CA VAL A 119 23.46 -13.43 -13.97
C VAL A 119 24.20 -14.23 -15.06
N GLY A 120 24.87 -13.52 -15.99
CA GLY A 120 25.67 -14.15 -17.05
C GLY A 120 24.88 -14.99 -18.05
N GLY A 121 23.63 -14.58 -18.35
CA GLY A 121 22.75 -15.28 -19.29
C GLY A 121 22.06 -16.52 -18.71
N ASN A 122 22.21 -16.81 -17.42
CA ASN A 122 21.62 -17.99 -16.77
C ASN A 122 20.10 -17.84 -16.62
N SER A 123 19.33 -18.40 -17.56
CA SER A 123 17.88 -18.32 -17.55
C SER A 123 17.21 -19.01 -16.36
N SER A 124 17.79 -20.08 -15.82
CA SER A 124 17.24 -20.76 -14.64
C SER A 124 17.38 -19.91 -13.37
N GLU A 125 18.44 -19.10 -13.27
CA GLU A 125 18.61 -18.18 -12.16
C GLU A 125 17.64 -16.98 -12.26
N VAL A 126 17.39 -16.46 -13.48
CA VAL A 126 16.35 -15.44 -13.69
C VAL A 126 14.99 -15.97 -13.27
N GLU A 127 14.64 -17.20 -13.70
CA GLU A 127 13.38 -17.84 -13.35
C GLU A 127 13.26 -18.01 -11.82
N ARG A 128 14.32 -18.48 -11.15
CA ARG A 128 14.34 -18.63 -9.69
C ARG A 128 14.11 -17.29 -8.97
N ILE A 129 14.72 -16.20 -9.46
CA ILE A 129 14.56 -14.87 -8.89
C ILE A 129 13.12 -14.38 -9.03
N VAL A 130 12.54 -14.51 -10.23
CA VAL A 130 11.20 -13.99 -10.54
C VAL A 130 10.10 -14.84 -9.89
N ASN A 131 10.21 -16.16 -9.93
CA ASN A 131 9.25 -17.05 -9.28
C ASN A 131 9.23 -16.88 -7.76
N GLY A 132 10.40 -16.59 -7.17
CA GLY A 132 10.53 -16.34 -5.74
C GLY A 132 10.20 -14.91 -5.31
N ALA A 133 9.92 -14.00 -6.23
CA ALA A 133 9.60 -12.62 -5.91
C ALA A 133 8.18 -12.49 -5.32
N LEU A 134 8.01 -11.55 -4.39
CA LEU A 134 6.71 -11.08 -3.94
C LEU A 134 6.28 -9.90 -4.81
N VAL A 135 5.15 -10.02 -5.47
CA VAL A 135 4.53 -8.95 -6.25
C VAL A 135 3.48 -8.24 -5.41
N ILE A 136 3.48 -6.91 -5.41
CA ILE A 136 2.45 -6.06 -4.82
C ILE A 136 1.85 -5.20 -5.92
N LEU A 137 0.54 -5.29 -6.09
CA LEU A 137 -0.24 -4.52 -7.07
C LEU A 137 -1.24 -3.61 -6.34
N SER A 138 -1.15 -2.28 -6.58
CA SER A 138 -2.07 -1.27 -6.05
C SER A 138 -2.54 -0.37 -7.17
N ALA A 139 -3.81 -0.50 -7.61
CA ALA A 139 -4.33 0.24 -8.75
C ALA A 139 -5.85 0.43 -8.68
N GLY A 140 -6.34 1.51 -9.31
CA GLY A 140 -7.77 1.80 -9.47
C GLY A 140 -8.26 2.97 -8.64
N THR A 141 -7.61 3.34 -7.55
CA THR A 141 -8.00 4.48 -6.70
C THR A 141 -8.01 5.78 -7.49
N ASN A 142 -6.93 6.08 -8.21
CA ASN A 142 -6.81 7.29 -9.03
C ASN A 142 -7.80 7.31 -10.19
N ASP A 143 -8.09 6.15 -10.78
CA ASP A 143 -9.07 6.03 -11.86
C ASP A 143 -10.46 6.46 -11.40
N LEU A 144 -10.90 6.03 -10.22
CA LEU A 144 -12.19 6.43 -9.66
C LEU A 144 -12.17 7.88 -9.21
N ILE A 145 -11.16 8.32 -8.44
CA ILE A 145 -11.09 9.68 -7.92
C ILE A 145 -11.05 10.71 -9.06
N PHE A 146 -10.04 10.59 -9.92
CA PHE A 146 -9.77 11.64 -10.92
C PHE A 146 -10.58 11.46 -12.19
N ASN A 147 -10.67 10.24 -12.73
CA ASN A 147 -11.26 10.02 -14.05
C ASN A 147 -12.77 9.82 -14.01
N PHE A 148 -13.34 9.41 -12.85
CA PHE A 148 -14.77 9.17 -12.73
C PHE A 148 -15.48 10.19 -11.84
N TYR A 149 -15.00 10.45 -10.60
CA TYR A 149 -15.69 11.33 -9.66
C TYR A 149 -15.39 12.81 -9.88
N ASN A 150 -14.14 13.21 -9.97
CA ASN A 150 -13.75 14.62 -10.03
C ASN A 150 -13.76 15.18 -11.45
N LEU A 151 -13.37 14.39 -12.44
CA LEU A 151 -13.45 14.75 -13.87
C LEU A 151 -14.54 13.92 -14.54
N PRO A 152 -15.36 14.51 -15.44
CA PRO A 152 -16.46 13.79 -16.06
C PRO A 152 -16.05 12.81 -17.16
N ASN A 153 -14.77 12.69 -17.47
CA ASN A 153 -14.23 12.01 -18.64
C ASN A 153 -14.75 10.58 -18.80
N ARG A 154 -14.77 9.80 -17.72
CA ARG A 154 -15.21 8.41 -17.76
C ARG A 154 -16.71 8.26 -17.50
N ARG A 155 -17.30 9.15 -16.70
CA ARG A 155 -18.77 9.17 -16.51
C ARG A 155 -19.57 9.44 -17.80
N LEU A 156 -18.96 10.13 -18.75
CA LEU A 156 -19.60 10.36 -20.06
C LEU A 156 -19.53 9.14 -20.99
N GLN A 157 -18.65 8.17 -20.69
CA GLN A 157 -18.40 6.98 -21.51
C GLN A 157 -18.97 5.71 -20.90
N PHE A 158 -19.04 5.63 -19.59
CA PHE A 158 -19.37 4.44 -18.83
C PHE A 158 -20.39 4.74 -17.71
N SER A 159 -21.27 3.79 -17.44
CA SER A 159 -21.84 3.69 -16.09
C SER A 159 -20.75 3.32 -15.08
N LEU A 160 -20.97 3.55 -13.79
CA LEU A 160 -20.00 3.16 -12.75
C LEU A 160 -19.66 1.67 -12.83
N ASN A 161 -20.70 0.82 -12.89
CA ASN A 161 -20.51 -0.64 -13.00
C ASN A 161 -19.69 -1.02 -14.24
N GLY A 162 -19.97 -0.41 -15.39
CA GLY A 162 -19.20 -0.65 -16.62
C GLY A 162 -17.75 -0.15 -16.53
N TYR A 163 -17.52 0.94 -15.78
CA TYR A 163 -16.15 1.43 -15.57
C TYR A 163 -15.36 0.53 -14.61
N GLN A 164 -16.00 0.06 -13.55
CA GLN A 164 -15.39 -0.94 -12.65
C GLN A 164 -15.02 -2.22 -13.42
N ASP A 165 -15.90 -2.74 -14.25
CA ASP A 165 -15.63 -3.93 -15.06
C ASP A 165 -14.48 -3.69 -16.05
N PHE A 166 -14.41 -2.51 -16.66
CA PHE A 166 -13.30 -2.09 -17.51
C PHE A 166 -11.96 -2.09 -16.74
N LEU A 167 -11.91 -1.53 -15.52
CA LEU A 167 -10.71 -1.51 -14.70
C LEU A 167 -10.28 -2.93 -14.29
N LEU A 168 -11.23 -3.75 -13.84
CA LEU A 168 -10.97 -5.14 -13.47
C LEU A 168 -10.46 -5.98 -14.64
N HIS A 169 -10.95 -5.73 -15.85
CA HIS A 169 -10.38 -6.37 -17.05
C HIS A 169 -8.92 -5.98 -17.29
N LYS A 170 -8.52 -4.73 -16.99
CA LYS A 170 -7.11 -4.31 -17.05
C LYS A 170 -6.26 -5.03 -16.01
N VAL A 171 -6.74 -5.10 -14.76
CA VAL A 171 -6.08 -5.84 -13.67
C VAL A 171 -5.91 -7.31 -14.03
N GLN A 172 -6.96 -7.94 -14.57
CA GLN A 172 -6.93 -9.34 -15.02
C GLN A 172 -5.81 -9.58 -16.05
N ARG A 173 -5.75 -8.73 -17.07
CA ARG A 173 -4.72 -8.84 -18.11
C ARG A 173 -3.32 -8.66 -17.54
N PHE A 174 -3.15 -7.68 -16.66
CA PHE A 174 -1.87 -7.38 -16.02
C PHE A 174 -1.36 -8.56 -15.19
N ILE A 175 -2.21 -9.15 -14.35
CA ILE A 175 -1.86 -10.34 -13.55
C ILE A 175 -1.47 -11.51 -14.44
N LYS A 176 -2.19 -11.74 -15.54
CA LYS A 176 -1.85 -12.80 -16.50
C LYS A 176 -0.49 -12.57 -17.14
N GLU A 177 -0.19 -11.35 -17.57
CA GLU A 177 1.13 -11.00 -18.13
C GLU A 177 2.25 -11.22 -17.11
N LEU A 178 2.07 -10.78 -15.84
CA LEU A 178 3.04 -11.04 -14.77
C LEU A 178 3.27 -12.54 -14.56
N TYR A 179 2.20 -13.33 -14.58
CA TYR A 179 2.30 -14.79 -14.47
C TYR A 179 3.10 -15.40 -15.64
N TYR A 180 2.85 -14.99 -16.88
CA TYR A 180 3.59 -15.47 -18.04
C TYR A 180 5.05 -14.99 -18.05
N LEU A 181 5.35 -13.89 -17.39
CA LEU A 181 6.72 -13.41 -17.14
C LEU A 181 7.41 -14.09 -15.95
N GLY A 182 6.74 -15.05 -15.29
CA GLY A 182 7.32 -15.88 -14.24
C GLY A 182 6.90 -15.54 -12.80
N CYS A 183 6.14 -14.47 -12.55
CA CYS A 183 5.67 -14.13 -11.19
C CYS A 183 4.71 -15.20 -10.66
N ARG A 184 4.86 -15.53 -9.36
CA ARG A 184 4.04 -16.58 -8.72
C ARG A 184 3.35 -16.12 -7.43
N ASN A 185 3.95 -15.20 -6.68
CA ASN A 185 3.42 -14.74 -5.39
C ASN A 185 2.92 -13.31 -5.56
N ILE A 186 1.60 -13.12 -5.62
CA ILE A 186 0.99 -11.84 -5.98
C ILE A 186 0.01 -11.39 -4.89
N ILE A 187 0.19 -10.20 -4.34
CA ILE A 187 -0.78 -9.50 -3.51
C ILE A 187 -1.44 -8.41 -4.35
N VAL A 188 -2.76 -8.36 -4.32
CA VAL A 188 -3.53 -7.30 -4.96
C VAL A 188 -4.29 -6.53 -3.89
N ASN A 189 -3.99 -5.24 -3.77
CA ASN A 189 -4.65 -4.37 -2.81
C ASN A 189 -6.06 -4.03 -3.31
N GLY A 190 -7.04 -4.12 -2.41
CA GLY A 190 -8.35 -3.54 -2.63
C GLY A 190 -8.31 -2.01 -2.57
N LEU A 191 -9.34 -1.36 -3.09
CA LEU A 191 -9.51 0.08 -2.95
C LEU A 191 -9.75 0.46 -1.48
N PRO A 192 -9.18 1.58 -1.00
CA PRO A 192 -9.51 2.14 0.30
C PRO A 192 -10.93 2.73 0.31
N PRO A 193 -11.47 3.20 1.46
CA PRO A 193 -12.71 3.94 1.53
C PRO A 193 -12.57 5.32 0.85
N ILE A 194 -12.72 5.35 -0.46
CA ILE A 194 -12.45 6.52 -1.33
C ILE A 194 -13.19 7.76 -0.86
N GLY A 195 -14.46 7.62 -0.45
CA GLY A 195 -15.27 8.72 0.03
C GLY A 195 -14.80 9.31 1.37
N CYS A 196 -13.83 8.69 2.05
CA CYS A 196 -13.22 9.20 3.27
C CYS A 196 -11.90 9.93 3.03
N LEU A 197 -11.42 9.98 1.80
CA LEU A 197 -10.22 10.77 1.48
C LEU A 197 -10.49 12.27 1.69
N PRO A 198 -9.58 13.02 2.32
CA PRO A 198 -9.75 14.45 2.57
C PRO A 198 -10.18 15.26 1.35
N MET A 199 -9.63 14.93 0.16
CA MET A 199 -10.00 15.55 -1.12
C MET A 199 -11.48 15.32 -1.46
N GLN A 200 -11.99 14.08 -1.34
CA GLN A 200 -13.38 13.75 -1.65
C GLN A 200 -14.35 14.37 -0.63
N ILE A 201 -13.98 14.34 0.65
CA ILE A 201 -14.70 15.04 1.72
C ILE A 201 -14.79 16.54 1.40
N THR A 202 -13.68 17.16 0.98
CA THR A 202 -13.65 18.59 0.64
C THR A 202 -14.52 18.89 -0.57
N ALA A 203 -14.50 18.05 -1.60
CA ALA A 203 -15.27 18.27 -2.81
C ALA A 203 -16.79 18.13 -2.60
N LYS A 204 -17.24 17.21 -1.72
CA LYS A 204 -18.66 16.83 -1.62
C LYS A 204 -19.30 17.06 -0.24
N SER A 205 -18.51 17.19 0.83
CA SER A 205 -19.00 17.43 2.20
C SER A 205 -18.16 18.47 2.95
N PRO A 206 -17.91 19.68 2.37
CA PRO A 206 -16.94 20.65 2.92
C PRO A 206 -17.31 21.16 4.31
N PHE A 207 -18.62 21.27 4.62
CA PHE A 207 -19.10 21.81 5.89
C PHE A 207 -19.16 20.77 7.01
N PHE A 208 -19.71 19.60 6.73
CA PHE A 208 -19.86 18.53 7.73
C PHE A 208 -18.60 17.66 7.89
N ARG A 209 -17.74 17.68 6.89
CA ARG A 209 -16.51 16.87 6.87
C ARG A 209 -16.80 15.39 7.16
N SER A 210 -17.85 14.85 6.54
CA SER A 210 -18.21 13.43 6.64
C SER A 210 -17.78 12.67 5.37
N CYS A 211 -17.46 11.40 5.54
CA CYS A 211 -17.22 10.49 4.41
C CYS A 211 -18.40 10.47 3.44
N ILE A 212 -18.14 10.28 2.17
CA ILE A 212 -19.13 10.14 1.11
C ILE A 212 -19.50 8.66 0.98
N ASN A 213 -20.61 8.28 1.60
CA ASN A 213 -21.03 6.88 1.71
C ASN A 213 -21.22 6.21 0.34
N GLU A 214 -21.72 6.95 -0.66
CA GLU A 214 -21.91 6.45 -2.01
C GLU A 214 -20.56 5.98 -2.62
N GLU A 215 -19.52 6.80 -2.54
CA GLU A 215 -18.19 6.45 -3.05
C GLU A 215 -17.55 5.29 -2.27
N ASN A 216 -17.83 5.18 -0.98
CA ASN A 216 -17.40 4.05 -0.16
C ASN A 216 -18.09 2.76 -0.59
N SER A 217 -19.43 2.79 -0.78
CA SER A 217 -20.15 1.63 -1.29
C SER A 217 -19.69 1.20 -2.67
N ASP A 218 -19.34 2.15 -3.53
CA ASP A 218 -18.80 1.88 -4.86
C ASP A 218 -17.43 1.17 -4.77
N ALA A 219 -16.59 1.59 -3.82
CA ALA A 219 -15.31 0.92 -3.55
C ALA A 219 -15.51 -0.50 -3.00
N GLU A 220 -16.48 -0.72 -2.13
CA GLU A 220 -16.82 -2.06 -1.61
C GLU A 220 -17.31 -2.99 -2.73
N ILE A 221 -18.19 -2.49 -3.62
CA ILE A 221 -18.66 -3.26 -4.78
C ILE A 221 -17.48 -3.62 -5.71
N TYR A 222 -16.58 -2.68 -5.99
CA TYR A 222 -15.38 -2.96 -6.77
C TYR A 222 -14.51 -4.03 -6.10
N ASN A 223 -14.30 -3.91 -4.79
CA ASN A 223 -13.48 -4.85 -4.01
C ASN A 223 -14.07 -6.27 -4.00
N GLN A 224 -15.39 -6.38 -3.93
CA GLN A 224 -16.06 -7.69 -4.05
C GLN A 224 -15.82 -8.31 -5.43
N LYS A 225 -16.02 -7.54 -6.50
CA LYS A 225 -15.74 -8.01 -7.87
C LYS A 225 -14.26 -8.38 -8.07
N LEU A 226 -13.34 -7.61 -7.45
CA LEU A 226 -11.92 -7.90 -7.48
C LEU A 226 -11.62 -9.25 -6.81
N GLN A 227 -12.18 -9.51 -5.63
CA GLN A 227 -12.01 -10.80 -4.94
C GLN A 227 -12.50 -11.96 -5.80
N ASP A 228 -13.70 -11.85 -6.40
CA ASP A 228 -14.25 -12.86 -7.29
C ASP A 228 -13.32 -13.11 -8.51
N LEU A 229 -12.77 -12.04 -9.08
CA LEU A 229 -11.79 -12.12 -10.16
C LEU A 229 -10.50 -12.85 -9.72
N LEU A 230 -9.97 -12.55 -8.53
CA LEU A 230 -8.74 -13.17 -8.04
C LEU A 230 -8.95 -14.67 -7.78
N ILE A 231 -10.11 -15.08 -7.27
CA ILE A 231 -10.48 -16.51 -7.13
C ILE A 231 -10.49 -17.20 -8.49
N GLN A 232 -11.08 -16.58 -9.51
CA GLN A 232 -11.09 -17.11 -10.87
C GLN A 232 -9.66 -17.21 -11.44
N LEU A 233 -8.85 -16.18 -11.27
CA LEU A 233 -7.45 -16.18 -11.73
C LEU A 233 -6.64 -17.28 -11.05
N GLN A 234 -6.79 -17.45 -9.73
CA GLN A 234 -6.13 -18.51 -8.98
C GLN A 234 -6.41 -19.90 -9.56
N SER A 235 -7.63 -20.16 -10.00
CA SER A 235 -8.00 -21.46 -10.61
C SER A 235 -7.41 -21.69 -12.01
N HIS A 236 -7.07 -20.63 -12.74
CA HIS A 236 -6.57 -20.68 -14.11
C HIS A 236 -5.05 -20.50 -14.23
N LEU A 237 -4.37 -20.13 -13.15
CA LEU A 237 -2.93 -19.84 -13.13
C LEU A 237 -2.22 -20.82 -12.17
N PRO A 238 -1.99 -22.07 -12.57
CA PRO A 238 -1.43 -23.09 -11.70
C PRO A 238 -0.03 -22.73 -11.20
N GLY A 239 0.27 -23.09 -9.94
CA GLY A 239 1.55 -22.79 -9.30
C GLY A 239 1.74 -21.32 -8.90
N SER A 240 0.75 -20.45 -9.13
CA SER A 240 0.73 -19.12 -8.53
C SER A 240 -0.07 -19.11 -7.23
N LYS A 241 0.18 -18.11 -6.38
CA LYS A 241 -0.62 -17.77 -5.22
C LYS A 241 -0.98 -16.29 -5.30
N ILE A 242 -2.27 -16.01 -5.45
CA ILE A 242 -2.81 -14.67 -5.66
C ILE A 242 -3.69 -14.33 -4.46
N LEU A 243 -3.29 -13.33 -3.67
CA LEU A 243 -3.95 -12.95 -2.43
C LEU A 243 -4.54 -11.55 -2.53
N TYR A 244 -5.75 -11.39 -2.01
CA TYR A 244 -6.37 -10.10 -1.81
C TYR A 244 -5.90 -9.49 -0.49
N ALA A 245 -5.55 -8.20 -0.48
CA ALA A 245 -5.28 -7.43 0.72
C ALA A 245 -6.43 -6.43 0.95
N ASP A 246 -7.09 -6.54 2.10
CA ASP A 246 -8.26 -5.74 2.45
C ASP A 246 -7.87 -4.36 2.97
N THR A 247 -7.46 -3.50 2.06
CA THR A 247 -7.11 -2.11 2.36
C THR A 247 -8.32 -1.30 2.81
N TYR A 248 -9.54 -1.65 2.33
CA TYR A 248 -10.76 -0.94 2.70
C TYR A 248 -11.05 -1.02 4.18
N ASN A 249 -11.16 -2.24 4.72
CA ASN A 249 -11.49 -2.44 6.12
C ASN A 249 -10.36 -1.93 7.04
N LEU A 250 -9.10 -2.12 6.66
CA LEU A 250 -7.97 -1.57 7.41
C LEU A 250 -8.08 -0.05 7.57
N ILE A 251 -8.19 0.69 6.46
CA ILE A 251 -8.23 2.16 6.51
C ILE A 251 -9.52 2.65 7.16
N SER A 252 -10.65 1.98 6.92
CA SER A 252 -11.92 2.27 7.59
C SER A 252 -11.82 2.16 9.11
N GLU A 253 -11.16 1.13 9.61
CA GLU A 253 -10.91 0.94 11.06
C GLU A 253 -10.08 2.10 11.63
N LEU A 254 -9.00 2.52 10.95
CA LEU A 254 -8.18 3.65 11.38
C LEU A 254 -8.97 4.98 11.42
N ILE A 255 -9.93 5.15 10.50
CA ILE A 255 -10.76 6.35 10.41
C ILE A 255 -11.86 6.35 11.49
N HIS A 256 -12.52 5.21 11.74
CA HIS A 256 -13.64 5.13 12.67
C HIS A 256 -13.19 4.99 14.13
N ASN A 257 -12.08 4.31 14.38
CA ASN A 257 -11.50 4.06 15.71
C ASN A 257 -10.11 4.67 15.90
N PRO A 258 -9.85 5.93 15.50
CA PRO A 258 -8.51 6.49 15.37
C PRO A 258 -7.70 6.44 16.66
N ARG A 259 -8.34 6.66 17.81
CA ARG A 259 -7.67 6.70 19.11
C ARG A 259 -7.07 5.35 19.52
N LEU A 260 -7.69 4.25 19.11
CA LEU A 260 -7.17 2.89 19.37
C LEU A 260 -5.86 2.64 18.64
N HIS A 261 -5.68 3.32 17.50
CA HIS A 261 -4.50 3.17 16.63
C HIS A 261 -3.49 4.32 16.75
N GLY A 262 -3.72 5.26 17.70
CA GLY A 262 -2.81 6.37 17.97
C GLY A 262 -3.08 7.63 17.16
N PHE A 263 -4.10 7.65 16.30
CA PHE A 263 -4.46 8.80 15.49
C PHE A 263 -5.40 9.78 16.23
N LYS A 264 -5.41 11.04 15.75
CA LYS A 264 -6.30 12.11 16.21
C LYS A 264 -7.11 12.71 15.07
N GLU A 265 -6.51 12.75 13.88
CA GLU A 265 -7.07 13.41 12.70
C GLU A 265 -7.24 12.40 11.57
N THR A 266 -8.44 12.38 11.00
CA THR A 266 -8.83 11.42 9.95
C THR A 266 -9.51 12.07 8.74
N LYS A 267 -9.79 13.38 8.80
CA LYS A 267 -10.62 14.08 7.81
C LYS A 267 -9.87 15.11 7.00
N VAL A 268 -8.68 15.48 7.44
CA VAL A 268 -7.78 16.40 6.74
C VAL A 268 -6.37 15.84 6.70
N GLY A 269 -5.59 16.24 5.70
CA GLY A 269 -4.18 15.93 5.61
C GLY A 269 -3.34 16.79 6.56
N CYS A 270 -2.12 16.37 6.83
CA CYS A 270 -1.14 17.10 7.65
C CYS A 270 -0.47 18.25 6.87
N CYS A 271 -0.42 18.17 5.54
CA CYS A 271 0.19 19.16 4.65
C CYS A 271 -0.82 20.23 4.21
N GLY A 272 -0.43 21.50 4.32
CA GLY A 272 -1.23 22.65 3.93
C GLY A 272 -2.43 22.85 4.84
N THR A 273 -3.58 23.14 4.24
CA THR A 273 -4.89 23.13 4.93
C THR A 273 -5.38 21.69 5.17
N GLY A 274 -4.76 20.74 4.48
CA GLY A 274 -5.14 19.33 4.48
C GLY A 274 -6.42 19.02 3.70
N LEU A 275 -6.90 19.98 2.90
CA LEU A 275 -8.18 19.87 2.19
C LEU A 275 -8.01 19.36 0.76
N LEU A 276 -7.10 19.95 0.00
CA LEU A 276 -6.88 19.68 -1.42
C LEU A 276 -5.41 19.52 -1.78
N GLU A 277 -4.51 19.91 -0.89
CA GLU A 277 -3.07 19.83 -1.13
C GLU A 277 -2.65 18.37 -1.27
N ALA A 278 -2.13 18.01 -2.45
CA ALA A 278 -1.53 16.73 -2.77
C ALA A 278 -0.55 16.90 -3.92
N GLY A 279 0.52 16.10 -3.96
CA GLY A 279 1.55 16.18 -5.00
C GLY A 279 2.09 17.62 -5.13
N PRO A 280 1.97 18.26 -6.30
CA PRO A 280 2.55 19.58 -6.56
C PRO A 280 1.94 20.71 -5.73
N PHE A 281 0.81 20.48 -5.05
CA PHE A 281 0.17 21.49 -4.19
C PHE A 281 0.56 21.37 -2.72
N CYS A 282 1.22 20.30 -2.30
CA CYS A 282 1.85 20.13 -1.00
C CYS A 282 3.34 20.49 -1.13
N THR A 283 3.70 21.75 -0.95
CA THR A 283 5.04 22.32 -1.24
C THR A 283 5.81 22.64 0.03
N GLU A 284 7.09 22.96 -0.11
CA GLU A 284 7.93 23.46 1.02
C GLU A 284 7.41 24.76 1.68
N LEU A 285 6.53 25.51 1.00
CA LEU A 285 5.86 26.67 1.57
C LEU A 285 4.57 26.32 2.30
N SER A 286 4.10 25.08 2.17
CA SER A 286 2.89 24.63 2.86
C SER A 286 3.17 24.46 4.35
N TYR A 287 2.21 24.87 5.17
CA TYR A 287 2.24 24.54 6.59
C TYR A 287 2.21 23.00 6.75
N VAL A 288 2.96 22.48 7.70
CA VAL A 288 2.90 21.07 8.07
C VAL A 288 2.50 20.93 9.53
N CYS A 289 1.58 20.04 9.81
CA CYS A 289 1.15 19.78 11.17
C CYS A 289 2.34 19.37 12.06
N SER A 290 2.28 19.70 13.35
CA SER A 290 3.39 19.48 14.28
C SER A 290 3.69 18.00 14.57
N ASN A 291 2.76 17.10 14.26
CA ASN A 291 2.91 15.65 14.51
C ASN A 291 2.19 14.82 13.44
N PRO A 292 2.84 14.53 12.30
CA PRO A 292 2.27 13.74 11.22
C PRO A 292 1.81 12.34 11.64
N SER A 293 2.46 11.76 12.66
CA SER A 293 2.11 10.40 13.14
C SER A 293 0.71 10.32 13.80
N ARG A 294 0.09 11.47 14.07
CA ARG A 294 -1.28 11.54 14.61
C ARG A 294 -2.35 11.73 13.55
N PHE A 295 -1.96 11.82 12.29
CA PHE A 295 -2.85 11.98 11.14
C PHE A 295 -2.90 10.69 10.34
N VAL A 296 -4.10 10.27 9.91
CA VAL A 296 -4.23 9.15 8.99
C VAL A 296 -3.67 9.53 7.62
N PHE A 297 -3.88 10.76 7.18
CA PHE A 297 -3.42 11.25 5.89
C PHE A 297 -2.31 12.29 6.03
N PHE A 298 -1.27 12.19 5.19
CA PHE A 298 -0.22 13.20 5.12
C PHE A 298 -0.62 14.38 4.25
N ASP A 299 -1.17 14.12 3.10
CA ASP A 299 -1.80 15.12 2.23
C ASP A 299 -3.30 14.84 2.03
N SER A 300 -3.96 15.44 1.07
CA SER A 300 -5.41 15.25 0.88
C SER A 300 -5.79 13.89 0.28
N ILE A 301 -4.82 13.07 -0.11
CA ILE A 301 -5.01 11.75 -0.74
C ILE A 301 -4.18 10.67 -0.05
N HIS A 302 -2.89 10.98 0.20
CA HIS A 302 -1.91 9.96 0.58
C HIS A 302 -1.84 9.77 2.10
N PRO A 303 -1.74 8.52 2.56
CA PRO A 303 -1.54 8.20 3.96
C PRO A 303 -0.25 8.76 4.56
N SER A 304 -0.25 8.99 5.88
CA SER A 304 0.98 9.23 6.63
C SER A 304 1.85 7.96 6.74
N GLU A 305 3.14 8.12 7.08
CA GLU A 305 4.03 6.99 7.36
C GLU A 305 3.43 6.07 8.43
N SER A 306 2.78 6.62 9.47
CA SER A 306 2.15 5.83 10.52
C SER A 306 0.98 4.99 10.01
N THR A 307 0.24 5.47 9.03
CA THR A 307 -0.82 4.68 8.38
C THR A 307 -0.23 3.59 7.49
N TYR A 308 0.84 3.89 6.75
CA TYR A 308 1.58 2.89 5.98
C TYR A 308 2.21 1.82 6.87
N ASP A 309 2.67 2.18 8.08
CA ASP A 309 3.17 1.22 9.07
C ASP A 309 2.08 0.22 9.49
N LYS A 310 0.85 0.70 9.77
CA LYS A 310 -0.29 -0.19 10.05
C LYS A 310 -0.62 -1.11 8.88
N ALA A 311 -0.55 -0.58 7.65
CA ALA A 311 -0.78 -1.38 6.43
C ALA A 311 0.31 -2.43 6.22
N ALA A 312 1.57 -2.08 6.45
CA ALA A 312 2.68 -3.03 6.38
C ALA A 312 2.55 -4.14 7.45
N GLN A 313 2.21 -3.76 8.68
CA GLN A 313 2.00 -4.72 9.77
C GLN A 313 0.85 -5.70 9.45
N TYR A 314 -0.28 -5.18 8.91
CA TYR A 314 -1.37 -6.02 8.44
C TYR A 314 -0.91 -7.03 7.37
N LEU A 315 -0.11 -6.60 6.40
CA LEU A 315 0.41 -7.52 5.39
C LEU A 315 1.34 -8.58 6.00
N ILE A 316 2.20 -8.20 6.95
CA ILE A 316 3.14 -9.10 7.63
C ILE A 316 2.40 -10.14 8.45
N ASP A 317 1.39 -9.72 9.21
CA ASP A 317 0.72 -10.60 10.17
C ASP A 317 -0.38 -11.45 9.53
N GLU A 318 -1.12 -10.90 8.54
CA GLU A 318 -2.34 -11.53 8.05
C GLU A 318 -2.24 -12.07 6.62
N ILE A 319 -1.37 -11.48 5.77
CA ILE A 319 -1.33 -11.84 4.35
C ILE A 319 -0.11 -12.71 4.01
N LEU A 320 1.09 -12.29 4.43
CA LEU A 320 2.32 -12.99 4.07
C LEU A 320 2.38 -14.43 4.60
N PRO A 321 1.88 -14.78 5.80
CA PRO A 321 1.85 -16.16 6.26
C PRO A 321 1.05 -17.09 5.34
N LYS A 322 0.00 -16.57 4.70
CA LYS A 322 -0.82 -17.37 3.77
C LYS A 322 -0.03 -17.90 2.58
N PHE A 323 1.10 -17.29 2.20
CA PHE A 323 1.98 -17.85 1.17
C PHE A 323 2.69 -19.14 1.59
N GLY A 324 2.87 -19.36 2.90
CA GLY A 324 3.45 -20.59 3.46
C GLY A 324 2.44 -21.73 3.71
N GLU A 325 1.15 -21.47 3.58
CA GLU A 325 0.11 -22.47 3.72
C GLU A 325 -0.01 -23.27 2.41
N ASN A 326 -0.10 -24.61 2.52
CA ASN A 326 -0.27 -25.53 1.37
C ASN A 326 -1.71 -25.56 0.88
#